data_5071358cb78c15f3baaf2c939f41a088
#
_entry.id   5071358cb78c15f3baaf2c939f41a088
#
_cell.length_a   1.000
_cell.length_b   1.000
_cell.length_c   1.000
_cell.angle_alpha   90.00
_cell.angle_beta   90.00
_cell.angle_gamma   90.00
#
_symmetry.space_group_name_H-M   'P 1'
#
loop_
_entity.id
_entity.type
_entity.pdbx_description
1 polymer ?
#
loop_
_entity_poly.entity_id
_entity_poly.type
_entity_poly.pdbx_seq_one_letter_code
_entity_poly.pdbx_strand_id
1 'polypeptide(L)'
;GKICALSIIALLSGLSSTVGTLLSMPTLMQMEGNVGAAYTPVHYLALCLIILSTVLFIVACISLISAFAKTIKEAQTYVTPLMILSMVVGVTAMFGGGASAQLWAYFIPFYNSVQVMVGIFALELNWTYLLIAVASNLVYTAIGVWGLTRMFNSEKIMFQR
;
A
#
# COMPACT_ATOMS: atom_id res chain seq x y z
N GLY A 1 -4.56 12.86 15.67
CA GLY A 1 -5.98 12.53 15.47
C GLY A 1 -6.37 12.36 14.00
N LYS A 2 -6.22 13.38 13.13
CA LYS A 2 -6.72 13.34 11.74
C LYS A 2 -6.02 12.29 10.86
N ILE A 3 -4.70 12.12 10.98
CA ILE A 3 -3.94 11.12 10.21
C ILE A 3 -4.40 9.71 10.58
N CYS A 4 -4.62 9.44 11.86
CA CYS A 4 -5.12 8.15 12.33
C CYS A 4 -6.53 7.83 11.77
N ALA A 5 -7.44 8.81 11.79
CA ALA A 5 -8.78 8.64 11.25
C ALA A 5 -8.76 8.37 9.73
N LEU A 6 -7.95 9.11 8.96
CA LEU A 6 -7.78 8.90 7.53
C LEU A 6 -7.16 7.52 7.22
N SER A 7 -6.18 7.10 8.02
CA SER A 7 -5.58 5.76 7.87
C SER A 7 -6.59 4.65 8.13
N ILE A 8 -7.44 4.79 9.14
CA ILE A 8 -8.49 3.81 9.46
C ILE A 8 -9.52 3.73 8.32
N ILE A 9 -9.98 4.88 7.81
CA ILE A 9 -10.94 4.92 6.70
C ILE A 9 -10.34 4.28 5.44
N ALA A 10 -9.09 4.61 5.10
CA ALA A 10 -8.39 4.04 3.95
C ALA A 10 -8.20 2.53 4.10
N LEU A 11 -7.87 2.04 5.31
CA LEU A 11 -7.75 0.62 5.62
C LEU A 11 -9.08 -0.10 5.44
N LEU A 12 -10.16 0.41 6.02
CA LEU A 12 -11.49 -0.21 5.92
C LEU A 12 -11.95 -0.26 4.46
N SER A 13 -11.73 0.82 3.70
CA SER A 13 -12.06 0.88 2.28
C SER A 13 -11.24 -0.11 1.45
N GLY A 14 -9.92 -0.17 1.68
CA GLY A 14 -9.02 -1.09 0.98
C GLY A 14 -9.34 -2.55 1.28
N LEU A 15 -9.57 -2.90 2.54
CA LEU A 15 -9.96 -4.25 2.95
C LEU A 15 -11.32 -4.65 2.37
N SER A 16 -12.31 -3.76 2.45
CA SER A 16 -13.65 -4.01 1.89
C SER A 16 -13.58 -4.25 0.38
N SER A 17 -12.85 -3.44 -0.35
CA SER A 17 -12.64 -3.60 -1.80
C SER A 17 -11.95 -4.92 -2.13
N THR A 18 -10.91 -5.28 -1.39
CA THR A 18 -10.14 -6.51 -1.63
C THR A 18 -10.98 -7.76 -1.32
N VAL A 19 -11.69 -7.76 -0.21
CA VAL A 19 -12.62 -8.85 0.14
C VAL A 19 -13.73 -8.96 -0.88
N GLY A 20 -14.30 -7.83 -1.31
CA GLY A 20 -15.30 -7.81 -2.39
C GLY A 20 -14.80 -8.41 -3.69
N THR A 21 -13.58 -8.09 -4.11
CA THR A 21 -12.93 -8.65 -5.29
C THR A 21 -12.75 -10.17 -5.16
N LEU A 22 -12.23 -10.65 -4.01
CA LEU A 22 -12.04 -12.07 -3.76
C LEU A 22 -13.36 -12.86 -3.79
N LEU A 23 -14.42 -12.30 -3.25
CA LEU A 23 -15.75 -12.94 -3.27
C LEU A 23 -16.38 -12.93 -4.65
N SER A 24 -16.05 -11.93 -5.49
CA SER A 24 -16.60 -11.79 -6.85
C SER A 24 -15.81 -12.57 -7.90
N MET A 25 -14.55 -12.93 -7.64
CA MET A 25 -13.70 -13.66 -8.60
C MET A 25 -14.31 -14.97 -9.10
N PRO A 26 -14.94 -15.82 -8.26
CA PRO A 26 -15.56 -17.07 -8.72
C PRO A 26 -16.62 -16.85 -9.76
N THR A 27 -17.46 -15.81 -9.57
CA THR A 27 -18.55 -15.46 -10.48
C THR A 27 -18.05 -14.86 -11.79
N LEU A 28 -16.96 -14.08 -11.75
CA LEU A 28 -16.35 -13.46 -12.92
C LEU A 28 -15.61 -14.47 -13.82
N MET A 29 -15.00 -15.49 -13.23
CA MET A 29 -14.22 -16.49 -13.94
C MET A 29 -15.01 -17.74 -14.32
N GLN A 30 -16.34 -17.80 -14.04
CA GLN A 30 -17.20 -18.97 -14.28
C GLN A 30 -16.57 -20.28 -13.76
N MET A 31 -15.79 -20.20 -12.73
CA MET A 31 -15.18 -21.37 -12.10
C MET A 31 -16.26 -22.10 -11.30
N GLU A 32 -16.68 -23.26 -11.79
CA GLU A 32 -17.51 -24.21 -11.06
C GLU A 32 -16.68 -24.78 -9.90
N GLY A 33 -16.79 -24.15 -8.74
CA GLY A 33 -16.11 -24.60 -7.52
C GLY A 33 -16.14 -23.55 -6.43
N ASN A 34 -16.05 -23.99 -5.19
CA ASN A 34 -16.08 -23.16 -4.01
C ASN A 34 -14.71 -22.44 -3.85
N VAL A 35 -14.42 -21.44 -4.71
CA VAL A 35 -13.13 -20.71 -4.69
C VAL A 35 -12.92 -20.00 -3.36
N GLY A 36 -13.98 -19.64 -2.66
CA GLY A 36 -13.89 -19.17 -1.27
C GLY A 36 -13.27 -20.22 -0.31
N ALA A 37 -13.34 -21.50 -0.65
CA ALA A 37 -12.68 -22.56 0.11
C ALA A 37 -11.18 -22.73 -0.23
N ALA A 38 -10.72 -22.20 -1.38
CA ALA A 38 -9.31 -22.23 -1.74
C ALA A 38 -8.47 -21.21 -0.94
N TYR A 39 -9.09 -20.09 -0.54
CA TYR A 39 -8.44 -19.08 0.29
C TYR A 39 -8.61 -19.40 1.76
N THR A 40 -7.54 -19.83 2.41
CA THR A 40 -7.51 -20.10 3.84
C THR A 40 -7.49 -18.78 4.64
N PRO A 41 -7.88 -18.78 5.94
CA PRO A 41 -7.77 -17.60 6.80
C PRO A 41 -6.39 -16.95 6.79
N VAL A 42 -5.36 -17.71 6.48
CA VAL A 42 -3.96 -17.26 6.36
C VAL A 42 -3.79 -16.28 5.21
N HIS A 43 -4.43 -16.49 4.06
CA HIS A 43 -4.38 -15.57 2.92
C HIS A 43 -5.06 -14.23 3.25
N TYR A 44 -6.17 -14.25 3.98
CA TYR A 44 -6.84 -13.03 4.45
C TYR A 44 -5.98 -12.26 5.45
N LEU A 45 -5.28 -12.95 6.35
CA LEU A 45 -4.35 -12.32 7.29
C LEU A 45 -3.17 -11.69 6.55
N ALA A 46 -2.60 -12.37 5.57
CA ALA A 46 -1.54 -11.86 4.72
C ALA A 46 -1.98 -10.60 3.96
N LEU A 47 -3.21 -10.60 3.41
CA LEU A 47 -3.80 -9.42 2.76
C LEU A 47 -3.97 -8.26 3.73
N CYS A 48 -4.48 -8.49 4.94
CA CYS A 48 -4.59 -7.47 5.96
C CYS A 48 -3.23 -6.83 6.28
N LEU A 49 -2.19 -7.64 6.45
CA LEU A 49 -0.84 -7.16 6.76
C LEU A 49 -0.25 -6.31 5.65
N ILE A 50 -0.34 -6.75 4.40
CA ILE A 50 0.22 -6.00 3.28
C ILE A 50 -0.56 -4.71 3.03
N ILE A 51 -1.89 -4.74 3.09
CA ILE A 51 -2.73 -3.55 2.92
C ILE A 51 -2.46 -2.54 4.04
N LEU A 52 -2.40 -2.99 5.29
CA LEU A 52 -2.09 -2.12 6.43
C LEU A 52 -0.75 -1.41 6.26
N SER A 53 0.31 -2.16 5.93
CA SER A 53 1.64 -1.57 5.74
C SER A 53 1.70 -0.61 4.56
N THR A 54 0.99 -0.93 3.45
CA THR A 54 0.92 -0.09 2.26
C THR A 54 0.16 1.21 2.54
N VAL A 55 -0.97 1.13 3.23
CA VAL A 55 -1.76 2.33 3.60
C VAL A 55 -0.96 3.24 4.50
N LEU A 56 -0.25 2.71 5.51
CA LEU A 56 0.62 3.51 6.37
C LEU A 56 1.71 4.23 5.57
N PHE A 57 2.33 3.55 4.62
CA PHE A 57 3.32 4.14 3.73
C PHE A 57 2.73 5.26 2.86
N ILE A 58 1.59 5.03 2.20
CA ILE A 58 0.92 6.03 1.36
C ILE A 58 0.51 7.25 2.18
N VAL A 59 -0.06 7.05 3.37
CA VAL A 59 -0.45 8.14 4.28
C VAL A 59 0.76 8.95 4.71
N ALA A 60 1.90 8.31 4.99
CA ALA A 60 3.15 9.02 5.31
C ALA A 60 3.64 9.86 4.12
N CYS A 61 3.59 9.33 2.90
CA CYS A 61 3.95 10.06 1.68
C CYS A 61 3.04 11.28 1.44
N ILE A 62 1.72 11.09 1.53
CA ILE A 62 0.75 12.18 1.35
C ILE A 62 0.92 13.24 2.44
N SER A 63 1.17 12.85 3.69
CA SER A 63 1.40 13.76 4.80
C SER A 63 2.65 14.61 4.60
N LEU A 64 3.75 14.01 4.09
CA LEU A 64 4.96 14.74 3.71
C LEU A 64 4.67 15.76 2.59
N ILE A 65 4.02 15.31 1.52
CA ILE A 65 3.67 16.18 0.38
C ILE A 65 2.80 17.34 0.85
N SER A 66 1.81 17.07 1.69
CA SER A 66 0.92 18.10 2.23
C SER A 66 1.64 19.11 3.14
N ALA A 67 2.70 18.69 3.81
CA ALA A 67 3.49 19.59 4.64
C ALA A 67 4.35 20.57 3.82
N PHE A 68 4.74 20.20 2.60
CA PHE A 68 5.46 21.09 1.68
C PHE A 68 4.54 22.03 0.90
N ALA A 69 3.28 21.65 0.70
CA ALA A 69 2.34 22.41 -0.10
C ALA A 69 1.75 23.59 0.69
N LYS A 70 1.72 24.76 0.06
CA LYS A 70 1.13 25.99 0.65
C LYS A 70 -0.38 26.09 0.42
N THR A 71 -0.88 25.43 -0.63
CA THR A 71 -2.28 25.42 -1.01
C THR A 71 -2.78 24.02 -1.31
N ILE A 72 -4.09 23.80 -1.25
CA ILE A 72 -4.73 22.52 -1.60
C ILE A 72 -4.45 22.16 -3.06
N LYS A 73 -4.46 23.15 -3.97
CA LYS A 73 -4.16 22.93 -5.40
C LYS A 73 -2.72 22.46 -5.61
N GLU A 74 -1.78 23.05 -4.90
CA GLU A 74 -0.37 22.67 -4.94
C GLU A 74 -0.16 21.25 -4.38
N ALA A 75 -0.80 20.91 -3.27
CA ALA A 75 -0.78 19.55 -2.72
C ALA A 75 -1.30 18.52 -3.73
N GLN A 76 -2.41 18.80 -4.40
CA GLN A 76 -2.95 17.92 -5.45
C GLN A 76 -1.96 17.73 -6.60
N THR A 77 -1.30 18.80 -7.03
CA THR A 77 -0.29 18.73 -8.11
C THR A 77 0.90 17.84 -7.71
N TYR A 78 1.34 17.91 -6.45
CA TYR A 78 2.44 17.08 -5.97
C TYR A 78 2.05 15.61 -5.73
N VAL A 79 0.77 15.33 -5.41
CA VAL A 79 0.26 13.96 -5.25
C VAL A 79 0.05 13.28 -6.60
N THR A 80 -0.22 14.04 -7.68
CA THR A 80 -0.50 13.47 -9.01
C THR A 80 0.61 12.54 -9.53
N PRO A 81 1.91 12.85 -9.47
CA PRO A 81 2.97 11.93 -9.88
C PRO A 81 2.96 10.61 -9.09
N LEU A 82 2.65 10.67 -7.80
CA LEU A 82 2.54 9.50 -6.93
C LEU A 82 1.39 8.59 -7.37
N MET A 83 0.25 9.18 -7.74
CA MET A 83 -0.90 8.46 -8.27
C MET A 83 -0.58 7.79 -9.63
N ILE A 84 0.08 8.52 -10.53
CA ILE A 84 0.49 7.99 -11.84
C ILE A 84 1.46 6.83 -11.65
N LEU A 85 2.45 6.96 -10.78
CA LEU A 85 3.40 5.90 -10.47
C LEU A 85 2.68 4.65 -9.95
N SER A 86 1.75 4.80 -9.02
CA SER A 86 0.96 3.69 -8.47
C SER A 86 0.13 3.01 -9.55
N MET A 87 -0.47 3.78 -10.46
CA MET A 87 -1.24 3.26 -11.59
C MET A 87 -0.37 2.47 -12.56
N VAL A 88 0.80 3.00 -12.94
CA VAL A 88 1.75 2.31 -13.82
C VAL A 88 2.20 0.98 -13.20
N VAL A 89 2.54 0.99 -11.92
CA VAL A 89 2.92 -0.24 -11.19
C VAL A 89 1.77 -1.25 -11.16
N GLY A 90 0.54 -0.81 -10.91
CA GLY A 90 -0.63 -1.68 -10.92
C GLY A 90 -0.87 -2.31 -12.29
N VAL A 91 -0.75 -1.53 -13.36
CA VAL A 91 -0.92 -2.01 -14.74
C VAL A 91 0.20 -3.00 -15.12
N THR A 92 1.45 -2.72 -14.79
CA THR A 92 2.57 -3.64 -15.08
C THR A 92 2.40 -4.99 -14.39
N ALA A 93 1.83 -5.02 -13.19
CA ALA A 93 1.56 -6.26 -12.48
C ALA A 93 0.49 -7.14 -13.18
N MET A 94 -0.48 -6.54 -13.87
CA MET A 94 -1.49 -7.28 -14.63
C MET A 94 -0.89 -8.01 -15.83
N PHE A 95 0.17 -7.48 -16.44
CA PHE A 95 0.84 -8.07 -17.60
C PHE A 95 2.03 -8.97 -17.22
N GLY A 96 2.43 -9.00 -15.96
CA GLY A 96 3.63 -9.69 -15.50
C GLY A 96 3.53 -11.22 -15.40
N GLY A 97 2.36 -11.81 -15.60
CA GLY A 97 2.17 -13.28 -15.62
C GLY A 97 2.38 -13.98 -14.28
N GLY A 98 2.35 -13.27 -13.16
CA GLY A 98 2.53 -13.83 -11.81
C GLY A 98 3.39 -12.95 -10.90
N ALA A 99 3.59 -13.40 -9.66
CA ALA A 99 4.45 -12.70 -8.71
C ALA A 99 5.94 -12.81 -9.12
N SER A 100 6.69 -11.71 -8.91
CA SER A 100 8.12 -11.71 -9.22
C SER A 100 8.88 -12.70 -8.33
N ALA A 101 9.72 -13.53 -8.92
CA ALA A 101 10.63 -14.43 -8.21
C ALA A 101 11.87 -13.71 -7.65
N GLN A 102 12.08 -12.45 -8.00
CA GLN A 102 13.29 -11.70 -7.67
C GLN A 102 13.11 -10.91 -6.37
N LEU A 103 13.95 -11.14 -5.38
CA LEU A 103 13.90 -10.50 -4.06
C LEU A 103 13.97 -8.97 -4.11
N TRP A 104 14.74 -8.39 -5.04
CA TRP A 104 14.89 -6.93 -5.13
C TRP A 104 13.58 -6.21 -5.44
N ALA A 105 12.64 -6.88 -6.12
CA ALA A 105 11.33 -6.33 -6.44
C ALA A 105 10.51 -5.98 -5.17
N TYR A 106 10.74 -6.72 -4.09
CA TYR A 106 10.04 -6.52 -2.82
C TYR A 106 10.62 -5.41 -1.95
N PHE A 107 11.71 -4.79 -2.37
CA PHE A 107 12.25 -3.57 -1.74
C PHE A 107 11.73 -2.29 -2.40
N ILE A 108 11.20 -2.34 -3.62
CA ILE A 108 10.69 -1.18 -4.32
C ILE A 108 9.32 -0.82 -3.76
N PRO A 109 9.12 0.41 -3.21
CA PRO A 109 7.83 0.83 -2.68
C PRO A 109 6.77 0.84 -3.78
N PHE A 110 5.51 0.59 -3.43
CA PHE A 110 4.37 0.29 -4.29
C PHE A 110 4.47 -1.03 -5.04
N TYR A 111 5.58 -1.30 -5.72
CA TYR A 111 5.76 -2.53 -6.49
C TYR A 111 5.76 -3.77 -5.61
N ASN A 112 6.40 -3.69 -4.42
CA ASN A 112 6.42 -4.75 -3.43
C ASN A 112 5.00 -5.19 -3.01
N SER A 113 4.14 -4.23 -2.71
CA SER A 113 2.78 -4.49 -2.26
C SER A 113 1.94 -5.15 -3.34
N VAL A 114 2.07 -4.66 -4.58
CA VAL A 114 1.36 -5.22 -5.74
C VAL A 114 1.82 -6.66 -6.01
N GLN A 115 3.14 -6.93 -5.96
CA GLN A 115 3.70 -8.27 -6.19
C GLN A 115 3.25 -9.27 -5.12
N VAL A 116 3.20 -8.86 -3.86
CA VAL A 116 2.65 -9.71 -2.78
C VAL A 116 1.17 -10.00 -3.01
N MET A 117 0.37 -9.00 -3.39
CA MET A 117 -1.06 -9.19 -3.69
C MET A 117 -1.25 -10.16 -4.87
N VAL A 118 -0.47 -10.01 -5.95
CA VAL A 118 -0.50 -10.95 -7.09
C VAL A 118 -0.19 -12.37 -6.64
N GLY A 119 0.83 -12.57 -5.80
CA GLY A 119 1.17 -13.89 -5.25
C GLY A 119 0.04 -14.48 -4.38
N ILE A 120 -0.61 -13.66 -3.56
CA ILE A 120 -1.76 -14.10 -2.75
C ILE A 120 -2.93 -14.51 -3.64
N PHE A 121 -3.25 -13.72 -4.68
CA PHE A 121 -4.34 -14.02 -5.61
C PHE A 121 -4.06 -15.26 -6.47
N ALA A 122 -2.78 -15.51 -6.79
CA ALA A 122 -2.35 -16.72 -7.48
C ALA A 122 -2.29 -17.96 -6.57
N LEU A 123 -2.63 -17.85 -5.28
CA LEU A 123 -2.47 -18.90 -4.25
C LEU A 123 -0.99 -19.32 -4.04
N GLU A 124 -0.05 -18.47 -4.45
CA GLU A 124 1.40 -18.66 -4.30
C GLU A 124 1.96 -17.79 -3.16
N LEU A 125 1.34 -17.91 -1.96
CA LEU A 125 1.76 -17.13 -0.80
C LEU A 125 3.16 -17.52 -0.33
N ASN A 126 4.11 -16.61 -0.47
CA ASN A 126 5.45 -16.75 0.10
C ASN A 126 5.63 -15.79 1.29
N TRP A 127 5.74 -16.36 2.47
CA TRP A 127 5.89 -15.61 3.72
C TRP A 127 7.14 -14.72 3.75
N THR A 128 8.23 -15.18 3.14
CA THR A 128 9.48 -14.41 3.06
C THR A 128 9.27 -13.11 2.29
N TYR A 129 8.61 -13.18 1.14
CA TYR A 129 8.33 -12.00 0.32
C TYR A 129 7.34 -11.05 0.99
N LEU A 130 6.32 -11.60 1.65
CA LEU A 130 5.37 -10.82 2.45
C LEU A 130 6.10 -10.04 3.55
N LEU A 131 6.95 -10.71 4.34
CA LEU A 131 7.66 -10.07 5.45
C LEU A 131 8.65 -9.00 4.96
N ILE A 132 9.37 -9.25 3.86
CA ILE A 132 10.26 -8.26 3.25
C ILE A 132 9.47 -7.03 2.80
N ALA A 133 8.33 -7.22 2.12
CA ALA A 133 7.51 -6.12 1.65
C ALA A 133 6.92 -5.30 2.81
N VAL A 134 6.39 -5.95 3.83
CA VAL A 134 5.87 -5.28 5.03
C VAL A 134 6.97 -4.53 5.76
N ALA A 135 8.13 -5.14 5.97
CA ALA A 135 9.28 -4.50 6.62
C ALA A 135 9.76 -3.28 5.81
N SER A 136 9.88 -3.40 4.48
CA SER A 136 10.26 -2.29 3.60
C SER A 136 9.27 -1.12 3.72
N ASN A 137 7.97 -1.39 3.66
CA ASN A 137 6.93 -0.36 3.80
C ASN A 137 6.99 0.33 5.16
N LEU A 138 7.23 -0.42 6.25
CA LEU A 138 7.37 0.16 7.60
C LEU A 138 8.62 1.01 7.72
N VAL A 139 9.75 0.61 7.14
CA VAL A 139 10.98 1.41 7.10
C VAL A 139 10.74 2.72 6.34
N TYR A 140 10.13 2.68 5.17
CA TYR A 140 9.80 3.89 4.40
C TYR A 140 8.81 4.78 5.15
N THR A 141 7.81 4.20 5.81
CA THR A 141 6.89 4.94 6.67
C THR A 141 7.63 5.65 7.82
N ALA A 142 8.53 4.94 8.50
CA ALA A 142 9.32 5.52 9.59
C ALA A 142 10.21 6.67 9.11
N ILE A 143 10.87 6.53 7.95
CA ILE A 143 11.66 7.60 7.32
C ILE A 143 10.76 8.80 6.98
N GLY A 144 9.57 8.56 6.43
CA GLY A 144 8.59 9.60 6.11
C GLY A 144 8.12 10.36 7.35
N VAL A 145 7.75 9.65 8.41
CA VAL A 145 7.34 10.25 9.68
C VAL A 145 8.47 11.01 10.35
N TRP A 146 9.69 10.47 10.31
CA TRP A 146 10.87 11.17 10.84
C TRP A 146 11.14 12.47 10.08
N GLY A 147 11.09 12.45 8.75
CA GLY A 147 11.22 13.65 7.92
C GLY A 147 10.17 14.70 8.26
N LEU A 148 8.90 14.29 8.38
CA LEU A 148 7.77 15.15 8.75
C LEU A 148 7.99 15.80 10.13
N THR A 149 8.42 15.01 11.12
CA THR A 149 8.67 15.48 12.48
C THR A 149 9.81 16.51 12.51
N ARG A 150 10.86 16.28 11.72
CA ARG A 150 12.00 17.20 11.63
C ARG A 150 11.60 18.54 10.99
N MET A 151 10.74 18.51 9.97
CA MET A 151 10.21 19.72 9.37
C MET A 151 9.42 20.57 10.36
N PHE A 152 8.46 19.98 11.07
CA PHE A 152 7.67 20.71 12.06
C PHE A 152 8.49 21.26 13.23
N ASN A 153 9.56 20.56 13.62
CA ASN A 153 10.46 21.05 14.66
C ASN A 153 11.32 22.23 14.18
N SER A 154 11.70 22.27 12.90
CA SER A 154 12.46 23.39 12.35
C SER A 154 11.62 24.67 12.21
N GLU A 155 10.34 24.54 11.86
CA GLU A 155 9.41 25.68 11.80
C GLU A 155 9.14 26.27 13.18
N LYS A 156 8.97 25.44 14.23
CA LYS A 156 8.83 25.92 15.60
C LYS A 156 9.99 26.77 16.07
N ILE A 157 11.20 26.48 15.64
CA ILE A 157 12.41 27.25 15.99
C ILE A 157 12.43 28.60 15.28
N MET A 158 11.89 28.70 14.06
CA MET A 158 11.83 29.97 13.30
C MET A 158 10.77 30.94 13.81
N PHE A 159 9.67 30.48 14.40
CA PHE A 159 8.58 31.32 14.94
C PHE A 159 8.77 31.69 16.42
N GLN A 160 9.83 31.24 17.09
CA GLN A 160 10.17 31.60 18.48
C GLN A 160 11.26 32.70 18.56
N ARG A 161 11.56 33.41 17.47
CA ARG A 161 12.42 34.61 17.47
C ARG A 161 11.64 35.87 17.16
#